data_b45c34e715b53941b5913d88102e5c2a
#
_entry.id   b45c34e715b53941b5913d88102e5c2a
#
_cell.length_a   1.000
_cell.length_b   1.000
_cell.length_c   1.000
_cell.angle_alpha   90.00
_cell.angle_beta   90.00
_cell.angle_gamma   90.00
#
_symmetry.space_group_name_H-M   'P 1'
#
loop_
_entity.id
_entity.type
_entity.pdbx_description
1 polymer ?
#
loop_
_entity_poly.entity_id
_entity_poly.type
_entity_poly.pdbx_seq_one_letter_code
_entity_poly.pdbx_strand_id
1 'polypeptide(L)'
;MESIFSINNLFTLGMLTLLQAVLGFDNLLYISLESKRAPISQQAMVRRWGIGIAILLRIILLFILINIIQYFQNPLIKVHIDGIIGSSLNLHSIIVLIGGVFILYTATREILHMMNLEDLEHDSREPRSIKIIITWIVAINLIFSFDSILSAMALSDVFWVMALAIIISGVLMIWLADRVSEFLQKNRMYEVLGLFILFVVGIMLLSEGGHLAHLHLFGHEITPMSKATFYFVIGILVLTDIVQTRYQKKLMKNNRK
;
A
#
# COMPACT_ATOMS: atom_id res chain seq x y z
N MET A 1 10.45 -29.48 19.66
CA MET A 1 9.33 -28.53 19.44
C MET A 1 9.49 -27.44 20.46
N GLU A 2 10.05 -26.31 20.07
CA GLU A 2 10.02 -25.11 20.92
C GLU A 2 8.55 -24.75 21.19
N SER A 3 8.22 -24.50 22.45
CA SER A 3 6.84 -24.19 22.79
C SER A 3 6.43 -22.90 22.06
N ILE A 4 5.28 -22.90 21.41
CA ILE A 4 4.70 -21.71 20.73
C ILE A 4 4.73 -20.48 21.67
N PHE A 5 4.67 -20.69 22.96
CA PHE A 5 4.68 -19.71 24.04
C PHE A 5 6.07 -19.48 24.69
N SER A 6 7.17 -19.75 23.97
CA SER A 6 8.48 -19.32 24.47
C SER A 6 8.55 -17.78 24.53
N ILE A 7 9.28 -17.21 25.49
CA ILE A 7 9.47 -15.75 25.63
C ILE A 7 10.02 -15.16 24.32
N ASN A 8 10.90 -15.89 23.64
CA ASN A 8 11.46 -15.46 22.36
C ASN A 8 10.38 -15.34 21.27
N ASN A 9 9.51 -16.36 21.16
CA ASN A 9 8.42 -16.35 20.19
C ASN A 9 7.38 -15.24 20.47
N LEU A 10 7.11 -14.92 21.75
CA LEU A 10 6.24 -13.82 22.12
C LEU A 10 6.85 -12.46 21.76
N PHE A 11 8.14 -12.28 21.98
CA PHE A 11 8.86 -11.08 21.59
C PHE A 11 8.85 -10.91 20.06
N THR A 12 9.16 -11.98 19.33
CA THR A 12 9.13 -12.01 17.86
C THR A 12 7.71 -11.73 17.33
N LEU A 13 6.68 -12.29 17.95
CA LEU A 13 5.27 -11.99 17.61
C LEU A 13 4.96 -10.51 17.77
N GLY A 14 5.38 -9.88 18.86
CA GLY A 14 5.20 -8.45 19.10
C GLY A 14 5.91 -7.61 18.04
N MET A 15 7.18 -7.92 17.75
CA MET A 15 7.96 -7.24 16.70
C MET A 15 7.32 -7.40 15.32
N LEU A 16 6.92 -8.62 14.94
CA LEU A 16 6.28 -8.88 13.66
C LEU A 16 4.93 -8.17 13.54
N THR A 17 4.12 -8.15 14.60
CA THR A 17 2.84 -7.45 14.59
C THR A 17 3.05 -5.94 14.40
N LEU A 18 4.02 -5.36 15.09
CA LEU A 18 4.36 -3.94 14.94
C LEU A 18 4.90 -3.64 13.54
N LEU A 19 5.81 -4.45 13.04
CA LEU A 19 6.37 -4.32 11.69
C LEU A 19 5.27 -4.38 10.64
N GLN A 20 4.36 -5.34 10.74
CA GLN A 20 3.24 -5.48 9.79
C GLN A 20 2.22 -4.35 9.90
N ALA A 21 1.98 -3.81 11.10
CA ALA A 21 1.12 -2.65 11.30
C ALA A 21 1.72 -1.39 10.64
N VAL A 22 3.04 -1.20 10.76
CA VAL A 22 3.76 -0.09 10.13
C VAL A 22 3.81 -0.24 8.61
N LEU A 23 4.11 -1.45 8.11
CA LEU A 23 4.14 -1.75 6.66
C LEU A 23 2.74 -1.77 6.03
N GLY A 24 1.67 -1.86 6.83
CA GLY A 24 0.30 -1.86 6.34
C GLY A 24 -0.35 -0.48 6.31
N PHE A 25 0.35 0.58 6.71
CA PHE A 25 -0.25 1.92 6.80
C PHE A 25 -0.63 2.50 5.43
N ASP A 26 0.20 2.34 4.42
CA ASP A 26 -0.06 2.70 3.03
C ASP A 26 -1.25 1.92 2.44
N ASN A 27 -1.40 0.64 2.79
CA ASN A 27 -2.57 -0.15 2.45
C ASN A 27 -3.87 0.44 3.01
N LEU A 28 -3.85 1.01 4.23
CA LEU A 28 -5.00 1.64 4.85
C LEU A 28 -5.51 2.84 4.05
N LEU A 29 -4.60 3.66 3.54
CA LEU A 29 -4.96 4.81 2.70
C LEU A 29 -5.65 4.33 1.43
N TYR A 30 -5.07 3.35 0.72
CA TYR A 30 -5.66 2.80 -0.49
C TYR A 30 -7.05 2.21 -0.22
N ILE A 31 -7.19 1.36 0.81
CA ILE A 31 -8.47 0.74 1.18
C ILE A 31 -9.51 1.80 1.51
N SER A 32 -9.13 2.84 2.25
CA SER A 32 -10.03 3.92 2.65
C SER A 32 -10.51 4.72 1.43
N LEU A 33 -9.62 5.04 0.49
CA LEU A 33 -9.94 5.77 -0.73
C LEU A 33 -10.78 4.92 -1.71
N GLU A 34 -10.38 3.67 -1.97
CA GLU A 34 -11.11 2.80 -2.89
C GLU A 34 -12.50 2.42 -2.37
N SER A 35 -12.65 2.24 -1.05
CA SER A 35 -13.95 1.96 -0.45
C SER A 35 -14.97 3.10 -0.59
N LYS A 36 -14.53 4.36 -0.78
CA LYS A 36 -15.42 5.50 -1.02
C LYS A 36 -16.21 5.39 -2.33
N ARG A 37 -15.77 4.58 -3.27
CA ARG A 37 -16.48 4.29 -4.52
C ARG A 37 -17.73 3.42 -4.32
N ALA A 38 -17.87 2.82 -3.14
CA ALA A 38 -19.07 2.10 -2.75
C ALA A 38 -20.12 3.07 -2.15
N PRO A 39 -21.43 2.73 -2.20
CA PRO A 39 -22.47 3.46 -1.49
C PRO A 39 -22.12 3.62 0.00
N ILE A 40 -22.39 4.79 0.58
CA ILE A 40 -22.02 5.16 1.96
C ILE A 40 -22.40 4.07 2.97
N SER A 41 -23.61 3.50 2.85
CA SER A 41 -24.11 2.43 3.72
C SER A 41 -23.32 1.12 3.64
N GLN A 42 -22.53 0.93 2.57
CA GLN A 42 -21.83 -0.33 2.31
C GLN A 42 -20.30 -0.20 2.41
N GLN A 43 -19.76 1.01 2.56
CA GLN A 43 -18.32 1.26 2.61
C GLN A 43 -17.62 0.48 3.73
N ALA A 44 -18.18 0.47 4.94
CA ALA A 44 -17.62 -0.28 6.07
C ALA A 44 -17.62 -1.80 5.80
N MET A 45 -18.69 -2.31 5.19
CA MET A 45 -18.79 -3.72 4.79
C MET A 45 -17.71 -4.07 3.75
N VAL A 46 -17.54 -3.24 2.73
CA VAL A 46 -16.54 -3.41 1.68
C VAL A 46 -15.11 -3.46 2.27
N ARG A 47 -14.79 -2.55 3.20
CA ARG A 47 -13.48 -2.55 3.86
C ARG A 47 -13.26 -3.84 4.67
N ARG A 48 -14.23 -4.24 5.48
CA ARG A 48 -14.13 -5.44 6.32
C ARG A 48 -13.99 -6.71 5.50
N TRP A 49 -14.79 -6.87 4.45
CA TRP A 49 -14.67 -8.02 3.55
C TRP A 49 -13.36 -7.99 2.75
N GLY A 50 -12.99 -6.82 2.21
CA GLY A 50 -11.73 -6.67 1.47
C GLY A 50 -10.52 -7.03 2.31
N ILE A 51 -10.41 -6.49 3.54
CA ILE A 51 -9.30 -6.80 4.45
C ILE A 51 -9.38 -8.26 4.93
N GLY A 52 -10.57 -8.75 5.29
CA GLY A 52 -10.74 -10.14 5.77
C GLY A 52 -10.31 -11.18 4.74
N ILE A 53 -10.73 -11.02 3.47
CA ILE A 53 -10.28 -11.89 2.37
C ILE A 53 -8.77 -11.74 2.15
N ALA A 54 -8.24 -10.51 2.20
CA ALA A 54 -6.81 -10.26 2.05
C ALA A 54 -5.98 -10.94 3.15
N ILE A 55 -6.43 -10.94 4.41
CA ILE A 55 -5.78 -11.66 5.52
C ILE A 55 -5.72 -13.16 5.22
N LEU A 56 -6.84 -13.75 4.79
CA LEU A 56 -6.90 -15.16 4.44
C LEU A 56 -5.89 -15.50 3.32
N LEU A 57 -5.91 -14.72 2.25
CA LEU A 57 -4.99 -14.92 1.11
C LEU A 57 -3.53 -14.68 1.51
N ARG A 58 -3.26 -13.76 2.43
CA ARG A 58 -1.92 -13.51 2.97
C ARG A 58 -1.39 -14.72 3.75
N ILE A 59 -2.23 -15.41 4.52
CA ILE A 59 -1.85 -16.65 5.23
C ILE A 59 -1.58 -17.77 4.22
N ILE A 60 -2.42 -17.89 3.19
CA ILE A 60 -2.20 -18.87 2.11
C ILE A 60 -0.90 -18.56 1.37
N LEU A 61 -0.65 -17.27 1.06
CA LEU A 61 0.57 -16.83 0.40
C LEU A 61 1.81 -17.10 1.26
N LEU A 62 1.73 -16.84 2.58
CA LEU A 62 2.80 -17.19 3.53
C LEU A 62 3.12 -18.68 3.47
N PHE A 63 2.09 -19.54 3.49
CA PHE A 63 2.29 -21.00 3.40
C PHE A 63 2.94 -21.39 2.06
N ILE A 64 2.52 -20.80 0.96
CA ILE A 64 3.10 -21.04 -0.37
C ILE A 64 4.56 -20.58 -0.39
N LEU A 65 4.85 -19.35 0.06
CA LEU A 65 6.19 -18.77 0.01
C LEU A 65 7.20 -19.56 0.85
N ILE A 66 6.84 -19.99 2.05
CA ILE A 66 7.74 -20.82 2.88
C ILE A 66 8.18 -22.10 2.13
N ASN A 67 7.28 -22.66 1.31
CA ASN A 67 7.58 -23.92 0.60
C ASN A 67 8.25 -23.71 -0.76
N ILE A 68 8.05 -22.57 -1.42
CA ILE A 68 8.41 -22.38 -2.83
C ILE A 68 9.21 -21.08 -3.07
N ILE A 69 9.71 -20.42 -2.01
CA ILE A 69 10.35 -19.10 -2.11
C ILE A 69 11.49 -19.06 -3.13
N GLN A 70 12.29 -20.12 -3.23
CA GLN A 70 13.40 -20.19 -4.17
C GLN A 70 12.96 -20.07 -5.64
N TYR A 71 11.74 -20.50 -5.99
CA TYR A 71 11.22 -20.36 -7.35
C TYR A 71 10.75 -18.95 -7.66
N PHE A 72 10.33 -18.18 -6.63
CA PHE A 72 9.92 -16.78 -6.78
C PHE A 72 11.10 -15.83 -6.99
N GLN A 73 12.29 -16.20 -6.52
CA GLN A 73 13.52 -15.41 -6.64
C GLN A 73 14.33 -15.74 -7.92
N ASN A 74 14.06 -16.90 -8.53
CA ASN A 74 14.76 -17.26 -9.75
C ASN A 74 14.38 -16.33 -10.92
N PRO A 75 15.36 -15.88 -11.72
CA PRO A 75 15.10 -15.04 -12.89
C PRO A 75 14.30 -15.82 -13.95
N LEU A 76 13.13 -15.29 -14.32
CA LEU A 76 12.29 -15.84 -15.38
C LEU A 76 12.68 -15.28 -16.75
N ILE A 77 12.98 -13.98 -16.81
CA ILE A 77 13.28 -13.27 -18.05
C ILE A 77 14.51 -12.40 -17.81
N LYS A 78 15.48 -12.48 -18.71
CA LYS A 78 16.63 -11.57 -18.75
C LYS A 78 16.50 -10.71 -19.98
N VAL A 79 16.50 -9.40 -19.81
CA VAL A 79 16.50 -8.41 -20.88
C VAL A 79 17.82 -7.69 -20.80
N HIS A 80 18.54 -7.68 -21.91
CA HIS A 80 19.80 -6.95 -22.02
C HIS A 80 19.84 -6.20 -23.35
N ILE A 81 19.92 -4.87 -23.28
CA ILE A 81 20.12 -4.00 -24.44
C ILE A 81 21.36 -3.17 -24.10
N ASP A 82 22.45 -3.43 -24.81
CA ASP A 82 23.77 -2.84 -24.52
C ASP A 82 23.68 -1.31 -24.33
N GLY A 83 24.14 -0.83 -23.19
CA GLY A 83 24.24 0.58 -22.85
C GLY A 83 22.91 1.29 -22.49
N ILE A 84 21.73 0.65 -22.62
CA ILE A 84 20.44 1.28 -22.39
C ILE A 84 19.69 0.63 -21.24
N ILE A 85 19.43 -0.68 -21.32
CA ILE A 85 18.60 -1.41 -20.35
C ILE A 85 19.20 -2.77 -20.04
N GLY A 86 19.43 -3.05 -18.77
CA GLY A 86 19.73 -4.38 -18.25
C GLY A 86 18.69 -4.74 -17.18
N SER A 87 18.10 -5.94 -17.26
CA SER A 87 17.13 -6.40 -16.27
C SER A 87 17.12 -7.91 -16.14
N SER A 88 16.87 -8.38 -14.92
CA SER A 88 16.71 -9.80 -14.59
C SER A 88 15.40 -9.96 -13.81
N LEU A 89 14.31 -10.11 -14.55
CA LEU A 89 12.96 -10.18 -14.00
C LEU A 89 12.70 -11.54 -13.36
N ASN A 90 12.36 -11.53 -12.08
CA ASN A 90 11.80 -12.67 -11.36
C ASN A 90 10.29 -12.46 -11.09
N LEU A 91 9.59 -13.48 -10.63
CA LEU A 91 8.15 -13.38 -10.42
C LEU A 91 7.78 -12.30 -9.38
N HIS A 92 8.59 -12.16 -8.31
CA HIS A 92 8.40 -11.14 -7.29
C HIS A 92 8.53 -9.73 -7.89
N SER A 93 9.59 -9.43 -8.62
CA SER A 93 9.78 -8.12 -9.25
C SER A 93 8.66 -7.75 -10.22
N ILE A 94 8.17 -8.71 -11.00
CA ILE A 94 7.05 -8.50 -11.94
C ILE A 94 5.78 -8.10 -11.16
N ILE A 95 5.44 -8.82 -10.09
CA ILE A 95 4.25 -8.51 -9.26
C ILE A 95 4.35 -7.11 -8.66
N VAL A 96 5.51 -6.76 -8.08
CA VAL A 96 5.73 -5.45 -7.45
C VAL A 96 5.70 -4.32 -8.48
N LEU A 97 6.32 -4.50 -9.66
CA LEU A 97 6.30 -3.52 -10.75
C LEU A 97 4.87 -3.27 -11.26
N ILE A 98 4.10 -4.33 -11.53
CA ILE A 98 2.70 -4.21 -11.96
C ILE A 98 1.88 -3.48 -10.89
N GLY A 99 2.06 -3.81 -9.62
CA GLY A 99 1.40 -3.14 -8.50
C GLY A 99 1.76 -1.66 -8.42
N GLY A 100 3.03 -1.31 -8.54
CA GLY A 100 3.53 0.07 -8.54
C GLY A 100 2.93 0.88 -9.69
N VAL A 101 2.95 0.36 -10.92
CA VAL A 101 2.32 1.00 -12.09
C VAL A 101 0.83 1.20 -11.86
N PHE A 102 0.14 0.19 -11.35
CA PHE A 102 -1.30 0.27 -11.10
C PHE A 102 -1.65 1.35 -10.07
N ILE A 103 -0.93 1.39 -8.94
CA ILE A 103 -1.16 2.38 -7.89
C ILE A 103 -0.86 3.79 -8.41
N LEU A 104 0.25 3.97 -9.12
CA LEU A 104 0.63 5.24 -9.70
C LEU A 104 -0.43 5.73 -10.70
N TYR A 105 -0.89 4.85 -11.59
CA TYR A 105 -1.98 5.14 -12.53
C TYR A 105 -3.26 5.55 -11.80
N THR A 106 -3.66 4.79 -10.78
CA THR A 106 -4.90 5.04 -10.03
C THR A 106 -4.81 6.37 -9.27
N ALA A 107 -3.69 6.63 -8.59
CA ALA A 107 -3.48 7.88 -7.87
C ALA A 107 -3.48 9.08 -8.81
N THR A 108 -2.76 9.00 -9.94
CA THR A 108 -2.71 10.06 -10.94
C THR A 108 -4.10 10.35 -11.52
N ARG A 109 -4.83 9.32 -11.90
CA ARG A 109 -6.19 9.46 -12.44
C ARG A 109 -7.14 10.14 -11.46
N GLU A 110 -7.08 9.76 -10.19
CA GLU A 110 -7.94 10.34 -9.16
C GLU A 110 -7.55 11.79 -8.84
N ILE A 111 -6.24 12.11 -8.82
CA ILE A 111 -5.75 13.50 -8.66
C ILE A 111 -6.27 14.37 -9.82
N LEU A 112 -6.14 13.91 -11.07
CA LEU A 112 -6.63 14.62 -12.23
C LEU A 112 -8.14 14.82 -12.21
N HIS A 113 -8.90 13.79 -11.79
CA HIS A 113 -10.36 13.89 -11.63
C HIS A 113 -10.76 14.96 -10.58
N MET A 114 -10.02 15.04 -9.47
CA MET A 114 -10.28 16.06 -8.45
C MET A 114 -9.89 17.47 -8.86
N MET A 115 -9.03 17.63 -9.87
CA MET A 115 -8.63 18.94 -10.42
C MET A 115 -9.61 19.48 -11.47
N ASN A 116 -10.45 18.64 -12.07
CA ASN A 116 -11.46 19.06 -13.03
C ASN A 116 -12.64 19.71 -12.30
N LEU A 117 -12.76 21.05 -12.43
CA LEU A 117 -13.81 21.84 -11.77
C LEU A 117 -15.21 21.50 -12.29
N GLU A 118 -15.36 21.04 -13.53
CA GLU A 118 -16.64 20.65 -14.14
C GLU A 118 -17.24 19.40 -13.48
N ASP A 119 -16.41 18.50 -12.94
CA ASP A 119 -16.87 17.30 -12.24
C ASP A 119 -17.33 17.58 -10.80
N LEU A 120 -17.10 18.80 -10.28
CA LEU A 120 -17.51 19.18 -8.92
C LEU A 120 -19.03 19.44 -8.80
N GLU A 121 -19.70 19.78 -9.89
CA GLU A 121 -21.16 20.00 -9.92
C GLU A 121 -21.95 18.70 -10.09
N HIS A 122 -21.31 17.65 -10.63
CA HIS A 122 -21.90 16.34 -10.75
C HIS A 122 -20.99 15.33 -10.04
N ASP A 123 -21.31 15.01 -8.79
CA ASP A 123 -20.69 13.90 -8.04
C ASP A 123 -21.13 12.53 -8.66
N SER A 124 -21.01 12.44 -9.99
CA SER A 124 -21.34 11.26 -10.79
C SER A 124 -20.13 10.34 -10.89
N ARG A 125 -19.54 9.99 -9.74
CA ARG A 125 -18.71 8.79 -9.71
C ARG A 125 -19.64 7.62 -10.04
N GLU A 126 -19.50 7.05 -11.23
CA GLU A 126 -20.24 5.84 -11.57
C GLU A 126 -20.02 4.82 -10.45
N PRO A 127 -21.09 4.39 -9.76
CA PRO A 127 -20.97 3.44 -8.66
C PRO A 127 -20.40 2.15 -9.21
N ARG A 128 -19.17 1.83 -8.83
CA ARG A 128 -18.56 0.56 -9.19
C ARG A 128 -19.24 -0.58 -8.44
N SER A 129 -19.35 -1.72 -9.09
CA SER A 129 -19.85 -2.93 -8.43
C SER A 129 -19.01 -3.23 -7.19
N ILE A 130 -19.65 -3.52 -6.07
CA ILE A 130 -19.02 -3.84 -4.79
C ILE A 130 -18.00 -4.96 -4.94
N LYS A 131 -18.33 -5.99 -5.75
CA LYS A 131 -17.42 -7.10 -6.03
C LYS A 131 -16.11 -6.61 -6.66
N ILE A 132 -16.17 -5.66 -7.59
CA ILE A 132 -15.00 -5.09 -8.25
C ILE A 132 -14.15 -4.33 -7.23
N ILE A 133 -14.76 -3.51 -6.38
CA ILE A 133 -14.05 -2.75 -5.34
C ILE A 133 -13.34 -3.70 -4.37
N ILE A 134 -14.03 -4.73 -3.88
CA ILE A 134 -13.44 -5.74 -3.00
C ILE A 134 -12.28 -6.45 -3.71
N THR A 135 -12.44 -6.83 -4.98
CA THR A 135 -11.39 -7.49 -5.76
C THR A 135 -10.14 -6.61 -5.85
N TRP A 136 -10.29 -5.31 -6.11
CA TRP A 136 -9.16 -4.38 -6.16
C TRP A 136 -8.49 -4.20 -4.81
N ILE A 137 -9.28 -4.06 -3.73
CA ILE A 137 -8.74 -4.00 -2.36
C ILE A 137 -7.91 -5.24 -2.05
N VAL A 138 -8.43 -6.42 -2.37
CA VAL A 138 -7.75 -7.70 -2.13
C VAL A 138 -6.48 -7.82 -2.98
N ALA A 139 -6.57 -7.51 -4.28
CA ALA A 139 -5.44 -7.62 -5.22
C ALA A 139 -4.27 -6.73 -4.80
N ILE A 140 -4.54 -5.46 -4.50
CA ILE A 140 -3.50 -4.52 -4.08
C ILE A 140 -2.93 -4.89 -2.70
N ASN A 141 -3.78 -5.28 -1.75
CA ASN A 141 -3.32 -5.74 -0.45
C ASN A 141 -2.42 -6.98 -0.58
N LEU A 142 -2.71 -7.88 -1.52
CA LEU A 142 -1.89 -9.06 -1.79
C LEU A 142 -0.52 -8.67 -2.35
N ILE A 143 -0.45 -7.69 -3.26
CA ILE A 143 0.82 -7.16 -3.80
C ILE A 143 1.70 -6.62 -2.69
N PHE A 144 1.17 -5.76 -1.82
CA PHE A 144 1.91 -5.24 -0.64
C PHE A 144 2.28 -6.32 0.37
N SER A 145 1.58 -7.47 0.33
CA SER A 145 1.84 -8.56 1.27
C SER A 145 3.14 -9.30 1.01
N PHE A 146 3.65 -9.29 -0.23
CA PHE A 146 4.89 -9.98 -0.57
C PHE A 146 6.06 -9.49 0.28
N ASP A 147 6.33 -8.17 0.27
CA ASP A 147 7.44 -7.58 1.03
C ASP A 147 7.30 -7.83 2.55
N SER A 148 6.08 -7.65 3.07
CA SER A 148 5.83 -7.85 4.50
C SER A 148 5.96 -9.32 4.94
N ILE A 149 5.61 -10.28 4.07
CA ILE A 149 5.80 -11.72 4.34
C ILE A 149 7.28 -12.08 4.27
N LEU A 150 8.01 -11.59 3.25
CA LEU A 150 9.46 -11.83 3.14
C LEU A 150 10.21 -11.25 4.35
N SER A 151 9.84 -10.05 4.78
CA SER A 151 10.38 -9.43 6.01
C SER A 151 10.06 -10.26 7.26
N ALA A 152 8.86 -10.85 7.34
CA ALA A 152 8.48 -11.73 8.45
C ALA A 152 9.30 -13.04 8.44
N MET A 153 9.51 -13.63 7.26
CA MET A 153 10.33 -14.85 7.10
C MET A 153 11.81 -14.61 7.43
N ALA A 154 12.31 -13.38 7.26
CA ALA A 154 13.67 -13.01 7.68
C ALA A 154 13.83 -12.92 9.21
N LEU A 155 12.73 -12.72 9.95
CA LEU A 155 12.73 -12.57 11.41
C LEU A 155 12.29 -13.81 12.17
N SER A 156 11.61 -14.75 11.52
CA SER A 156 11.08 -15.95 12.15
C SER A 156 10.92 -17.09 11.14
N ASP A 157 11.31 -18.30 11.55
CA ASP A 157 11.06 -19.54 10.80
C ASP A 157 9.77 -20.25 11.27
N VAL A 158 9.09 -19.69 12.29
CA VAL A 158 7.94 -20.32 12.92
C VAL A 158 6.64 -19.85 12.25
N PHE A 159 6.06 -20.69 11.39
CA PHE A 159 4.83 -20.39 10.65
C PHE A 159 3.70 -19.80 11.53
N TRP A 160 3.43 -20.42 12.68
CA TRP A 160 2.34 -19.99 13.56
C TRP A 160 2.54 -18.60 14.15
N VAL A 161 3.80 -18.22 14.45
CA VAL A 161 4.13 -16.87 14.95
C VAL A 161 3.85 -15.82 13.86
N MET A 162 4.27 -16.11 12.62
CA MET A 162 4.00 -15.23 11.48
C MET A 162 2.51 -15.14 11.14
N ALA A 163 1.81 -16.29 11.11
CA ALA A 163 0.37 -16.33 10.84
C ALA A 163 -0.44 -15.54 11.89
N LEU A 164 -0.08 -15.71 13.18
CA LEU A 164 -0.73 -14.97 14.26
C LEU A 164 -0.46 -13.45 14.18
N ALA A 165 0.77 -13.05 13.82
CA ALA A 165 1.10 -11.65 13.59
C ALA A 165 0.26 -11.06 12.44
N ILE A 166 0.05 -11.80 11.35
CA ILE A 166 -0.81 -11.39 10.22
C ILE A 166 -2.25 -11.21 10.69
N ILE A 167 -2.78 -12.11 11.50
CA ILE A 167 -4.16 -12.02 12.01
C ILE A 167 -4.31 -10.80 12.92
N ILE A 168 -3.42 -10.62 13.89
CA ILE A 168 -3.49 -9.52 14.85
C ILE A 168 -3.35 -8.17 14.13
N SER A 169 -2.37 -8.02 13.25
CA SER A 169 -2.18 -6.80 12.46
C SER A 169 -3.36 -6.54 11.52
N GLY A 170 -3.95 -7.60 10.94
CA GLY A 170 -5.12 -7.49 10.09
C GLY A 170 -6.38 -7.04 10.83
N VAL A 171 -6.62 -7.53 12.04
CA VAL A 171 -7.72 -7.07 12.90
C VAL A 171 -7.52 -5.60 13.28
N LEU A 172 -6.29 -5.22 13.64
CA LEU A 172 -5.93 -3.82 13.90
C LEU A 172 -6.18 -2.94 12.66
N MET A 173 -5.83 -3.44 11.48
CA MET A 173 -6.04 -2.76 10.20
C MET A 173 -7.54 -2.54 9.91
N ILE A 174 -8.41 -3.52 10.17
CA ILE A 174 -9.87 -3.35 10.02
C ILE A 174 -10.37 -2.21 10.89
N TRP A 175 -9.97 -2.18 12.15
CA TRP A 175 -10.38 -1.13 13.09
C TRP A 175 -9.85 0.25 12.66
N LEU A 176 -8.60 0.31 12.23
CA LEU A 176 -7.94 1.55 11.83
C LEU A 176 -8.49 2.08 10.49
N ALA A 177 -8.83 1.19 9.54
CA ALA A 177 -9.40 1.55 8.24
C ALA A 177 -10.73 2.31 8.38
N ASP A 178 -11.58 1.94 9.33
CA ASP A 178 -12.83 2.67 9.59
C ASP A 178 -12.53 4.08 10.10
N ARG A 179 -11.56 4.25 11.00
CA ARG A 179 -11.14 5.56 11.54
C ARG A 179 -10.51 6.47 10.50
N VAL A 180 -9.59 5.91 9.70
CA VAL A 180 -8.94 6.65 8.60
C VAL A 180 -9.96 7.08 7.55
N SER A 181 -10.88 6.20 7.17
CA SER A 181 -11.94 6.52 6.21
C SER A 181 -12.87 7.62 6.72
N GLU A 182 -13.28 7.58 8.00
CA GLU A 182 -14.11 8.63 8.62
C GLU A 182 -13.36 9.98 8.66
N PHE A 183 -12.08 9.96 9.01
CA PHE A 183 -11.24 11.16 9.02
C PHE A 183 -11.13 11.81 7.62
N LEU A 184 -10.86 10.99 6.58
CA LEU A 184 -10.77 11.46 5.20
C LEU A 184 -12.11 11.99 4.67
N GLN A 185 -13.24 11.40 5.08
CA GLN A 185 -14.57 11.87 4.68
C GLN A 185 -14.92 13.24 5.28
N LYS A 186 -14.52 13.48 6.53
CA LYS A 186 -14.77 14.75 7.23
C LYS A 186 -13.93 15.90 6.70
N ASN A 187 -12.81 15.60 6.05
CA ASN A 187 -11.81 16.58 5.66
C ASN A 187 -11.35 16.34 4.22
N ARG A 188 -12.08 16.87 3.25
CA ARG A 188 -11.81 16.73 1.81
C ARG A 188 -10.38 17.09 1.41
N MET A 189 -9.76 18.05 2.11
CA MET A 189 -8.37 18.44 1.85
C MET A 189 -7.38 17.31 2.12
N TYR A 190 -7.59 16.54 3.19
CA TYR A 190 -6.74 15.37 3.49
C TYR A 190 -6.96 14.20 2.53
N GLU A 191 -8.06 14.19 1.77
CA GLU A 191 -8.27 13.23 0.69
C GLU A 191 -7.24 13.43 -0.43
N VAL A 192 -7.02 14.69 -0.83
CA VAL A 192 -6.00 15.06 -1.82
C VAL A 192 -4.61 14.70 -1.32
N LEU A 193 -4.31 15.02 -0.06
CA LEU A 193 -3.05 14.62 0.58
C LEU A 193 -2.87 13.10 0.56
N GLY A 194 -3.93 12.33 0.88
CA GLY A 194 -3.90 10.87 0.83
C GLY A 194 -3.59 10.33 -0.58
N LEU A 195 -4.11 10.98 -1.63
CA LEU A 195 -3.80 10.62 -3.01
C LEU A 195 -2.34 10.92 -3.39
N PHE A 196 -1.77 12.05 -2.92
CA PHE A 196 -0.35 12.32 -3.11
C PHE A 196 0.54 11.34 -2.36
N ILE A 197 0.15 10.94 -1.15
CA ILE A 197 0.86 9.88 -0.42
C ILE A 197 0.79 8.56 -1.21
N LEU A 198 -0.37 8.21 -1.75
CA LEU A 198 -0.55 7.00 -2.57
C LEU A 198 0.30 7.07 -3.85
N PHE A 199 0.43 8.24 -4.46
CA PHE A 199 1.33 8.46 -5.60
C PHE A 199 2.80 8.18 -5.24
N VAL A 200 3.26 8.67 -4.09
CA VAL A 200 4.61 8.41 -3.58
C VAL A 200 4.81 6.92 -3.27
N VAL A 201 3.79 6.24 -2.73
CA VAL A 201 3.80 4.78 -2.53
C VAL A 201 3.98 4.05 -3.87
N GLY A 202 3.29 4.48 -4.93
CA GLY A 202 3.47 3.92 -6.27
C GLY A 202 4.92 4.06 -6.78
N ILE A 203 5.55 5.22 -6.56
CA ILE A 203 6.97 5.44 -6.90
C ILE A 203 7.87 4.53 -6.07
N MET A 204 7.60 4.38 -4.77
CA MET A 204 8.36 3.50 -3.89
C MET A 204 8.31 2.05 -4.38
N LEU A 205 7.12 1.55 -4.74
CA LEU A 205 6.97 0.21 -5.30
C LEU A 205 7.68 0.03 -6.64
N LEU A 206 7.65 1.04 -7.52
CA LEU A 206 8.38 0.97 -8.78
C LEU A 206 9.88 0.91 -8.57
N SER A 207 10.43 1.69 -7.64
CA SER A 207 11.85 1.64 -7.30
C SER A 207 12.23 0.30 -6.66
N GLU A 208 11.39 -0.25 -5.79
CA GLU A 208 11.57 -1.57 -5.19
C GLU A 208 11.53 -2.68 -6.24
N GLY A 209 10.50 -2.70 -7.10
CA GLY A 209 10.37 -3.66 -8.19
C GLY A 209 11.51 -3.56 -9.20
N GLY A 210 11.99 -2.35 -9.49
CA GLY A 210 13.16 -2.12 -10.34
C GLY A 210 14.44 -2.68 -9.74
N HIS A 211 14.65 -2.50 -8.44
CA HIS A 211 15.77 -3.08 -7.71
C HIS A 211 15.70 -4.62 -7.70
N LEU A 212 14.54 -5.19 -7.37
CA LEU A 212 14.32 -6.64 -7.39
C LEU A 212 14.51 -7.26 -8.78
N ALA A 213 14.31 -6.47 -9.83
CA ALA A 213 14.55 -6.85 -11.21
C ALA A 213 16.01 -6.61 -11.66
N HIS A 214 16.88 -6.12 -10.79
CA HIS A 214 18.22 -5.64 -11.18
C HIS A 214 18.18 -4.71 -12.39
N LEU A 215 17.24 -3.76 -12.37
CA LEU A 215 17.01 -2.86 -13.50
C LEU A 215 18.08 -1.80 -13.56
N HIS A 216 18.83 -1.80 -14.66
CA HIS A 216 19.81 -0.77 -14.98
C HIS A 216 19.25 0.08 -16.12
N LEU A 217 19.24 1.41 -15.93
CA LEU A 217 18.89 2.38 -16.95
C LEU A 217 20.09 3.29 -17.22
N PHE A 218 20.54 3.34 -18.48
CA PHE A 218 21.68 4.16 -18.90
C PHE A 218 22.94 3.92 -18.03
N GLY A 219 23.20 2.66 -17.67
CA GLY A 219 24.35 2.27 -16.85
C GLY A 219 24.20 2.49 -15.35
N HIS A 220 23.06 3.02 -14.87
CA HIS A 220 22.76 3.22 -13.44
C HIS A 220 21.75 2.21 -12.95
N GLU A 221 22.05 1.56 -11.83
CA GLU A 221 21.13 0.65 -11.16
C GLU A 221 20.02 1.43 -10.44
N ILE A 222 18.78 0.95 -10.55
CA ILE A 222 17.67 1.49 -9.77
C ILE A 222 17.77 0.94 -8.35
N THR A 223 17.93 1.86 -7.38
CA THR A 223 17.96 1.54 -5.96
C THR A 223 16.59 1.76 -5.31
N PRO A 224 16.19 0.93 -4.32
CA PRO A 224 14.94 1.10 -3.64
C PRO A 224 14.92 2.39 -2.82
N MET A 225 13.76 3.03 -2.75
CA MET A 225 13.58 4.17 -1.86
C MET A 225 13.68 3.71 -0.41
N SER A 226 14.54 4.33 0.39
CA SER A 226 14.65 3.99 1.81
C SER A 226 13.34 4.39 2.55
N LYS A 227 12.96 3.62 3.59
CA LYS A 227 11.81 3.94 4.44
C LYS A 227 11.96 5.32 5.10
N ALA A 228 13.19 5.72 5.46
CA ALA A 228 13.48 7.04 5.99
C ALA A 228 13.18 8.15 4.97
N THR A 229 13.58 7.97 3.72
CA THR A 229 13.30 8.91 2.62
C THR A 229 11.78 8.99 2.38
N PHE A 230 11.08 7.86 2.38
CA PHE A 230 9.63 7.80 2.24
C PHE A 230 8.91 8.61 3.33
N TYR A 231 9.21 8.35 4.62
CA TYR A 231 8.60 9.10 5.73
C TYR A 231 8.98 10.58 5.73
N PHE A 232 10.20 10.93 5.30
CA PHE A 232 10.62 12.31 5.14
C PHE A 232 9.80 13.03 4.07
N VAL A 233 9.57 12.42 2.91
CA VAL A 233 8.73 12.98 1.84
C VAL A 233 7.29 13.15 2.31
N ILE A 234 6.72 12.16 2.99
CA ILE A 234 5.37 12.28 3.58
C ILE A 234 5.34 13.43 4.59
N GLY A 235 6.34 13.56 5.44
CA GLY A 235 6.43 14.67 6.41
C GLY A 235 6.40 16.04 5.73
N ILE A 236 7.14 16.20 4.63
CA ILE A 236 7.12 17.43 3.83
C ILE A 236 5.74 17.66 3.20
N LEU A 237 5.10 16.64 2.62
CA LEU A 237 3.77 16.75 2.03
C LEU A 237 2.74 17.20 3.08
N VAL A 238 2.74 16.61 4.27
CA VAL A 238 1.86 16.98 5.38
C VAL A 238 2.10 18.43 5.82
N LEU A 239 3.36 18.83 5.99
CA LEU A 239 3.72 20.21 6.34
C LEU A 239 3.24 21.21 5.28
N THR A 240 3.45 20.90 4.01
CA THR A 240 3.01 21.74 2.88
C THR A 240 1.49 21.89 2.89
N ASP A 241 0.74 20.81 3.09
CA ASP A 241 -0.71 20.80 3.16
C ASP A 241 -1.23 21.65 4.34
N ILE A 242 -0.62 21.53 5.52
CA ILE A 242 -0.96 22.36 6.70
C ILE A 242 -0.76 23.84 6.40
N VAL A 243 0.38 24.22 5.79
CA VAL A 243 0.69 25.62 5.45
C VAL A 243 -0.31 26.14 4.42
N GLN A 244 -0.57 25.36 3.36
CA GLN A 244 -1.50 25.72 2.30
C GLN A 244 -2.93 25.90 2.82
N THR A 245 -3.37 24.98 3.69
CA THR A 245 -4.69 25.08 4.36
C THR A 245 -4.83 26.33 5.20
N ARG A 246 -3.81 26.68 5.97
CA ARG A 246 -3.80 27.91 6.79
C ARG A 246 -3.83 29.16 5.92
N TYR A 247 -3.06 29.16 4.82
CA TYR A 247 -3.02 30.28 3.88
C TYR A 247 -4.37 30.50 3.20
N GLN A 248 -5.01 29.45 2.69
CA GLN A 248 -6.35 29.53 2.06
C GLN A 248 -7.41 30.03 3.04
N LYS A 249 -7.43 29.55 4.28
CA LYS A 249 -8.36 30.04 5.31
C LYS A 249 -8.16 31.52 5.59
N LYS A 250 -6.93 32.03 5.56
CA LYS A 250 -6.62 33.45 5.76
C LYS A 250 -7.11 34.31 4.59
N LEU A 251 -6.93 33.85 3.34
CA LEU A 251 -7.43 34.53 2.15
C LEU A 251 -8.95 34.64 2.14
N MET A 252 -9.66 33.52 2.41
CA MET A 252 -11.13 33.52 2.46
C MET A 252 -11.69 34.44 3.55
N LYS A 253 -10.99 34.59 4.67
CA LYS A 253 -11.38 35.52 5.75
C LYS A 253 -11.18 36.98 5.36
N ASN A 254 -10.17 37.29 4.54
CA ASN A 254 -9.90 38.66 4.05
C ASN A 254 -10.88 39.10 2.96
N ASN A 255 -11.33 38.17 2.10
CA ASN A 255 -12.29 38.47 1.02
C ASN A 255 -13.75 38.58 1.51
N ARG A 256 -14.02 38.31 2.80
CA ARG A 256 -15.34 38.49 3.42
C ARG A 256 -15.44 39.79 4.24
N LYS A 257 -14.38 40.57 4.28
CA LYS A 257 -14.38 41.94 4.82
C LYS A 257 -14.41 42.97 3.68
#